data_a0aea0f7ce8524b8ceeb3be29123ee0b
#
_entry.id   a0aea0f7ce8524b8ceeb3be29123ee0b
#
_cell.length_a   1.000
_cell.length_b   1.000
_cell.length_c   1.000
_cell.angle_alpha   90.00
_cell.angle_beta   90.00
_cell.angle_gamma   90.00
#
_symmetry.space_group_name_H-M   'P 1'
#
loop_
_entity.id
_entity.type
_entity.pdbx_description
1 polymer ?
#
loop_
_entity_poly.entity_id
_entity_poly.type
_entity_poly.pdbx_seq_one_letter_code
_entity_poly.pdbx_strand_id
1 'polypeptide(L)'
;MSTPLLASTAAHLGAEVAKAQVAGRLPSLVAGVARDGGLAWWCGRGRRVRRDTDLRPDVDTQYRIGSITKTMTAVLVLQLRDAGRIDLGDPIGRHVPHAPFGDRSVRSLLTHSSGMPSEPRGPWWERSPGVSFADLAAANVESDAVFPAGQRHHYSNLGYALLGELVARLRGCSWEQALQRHLLDPLELRRTTTQPQSPSAQGFSVAPFAQTLTDEPAHDSAAMAPAGQLWSTAADLARWAGFLLDPCDAVLAADTVAEMAAPAAATPDDPLSAAYGLGLMLVRVDDRVLVGHGGSMPGFLAGVLVDRSHGIGAVALANGTTGLPSGLLPALIATTAQHEPRSPAEWTPDDAVAPACEELLGLWHWGNTAFVVSARGSGLEMSQLGNPRAFELAPSGPDTWLGKSGYHAGETLRVVRRGDGRISHLEVATLVYTRRPYDPRAPIPGVPGR
;
A
#
# COMPACT_ATOMS: atom_id res chain seq x y z
N MET A 1 10.08 -18.98 -8.43
CA MET A 1 9.11 -19.00 -9.56
C MET A 1 7.75 -19.24 -8.95
N SER A 2 6.75 -18.39 -9.26
CA SER A 2 5.37 -18.57 -8.79
C SER A 2 4.78 -19.88 -9.29
N THR A 3 4.01 -20.57 -8.45
CA THR A 3 3.29 -21.79 -8.84
C THR A 3 2.20 -21.43 -9.85
N PRO A 4 2.13 -22.10 -11.02
CA PRO A 4 1.05 -21.87 -11.98
C PRO A 4 -0.32 -22.22 -11.37
N LEU A 5 -1.33 -21.43 -11.70
CA LEU A 5 -2.70 -21.70 -11.27
C LEU A 5 -3.30 -22.93 -11.99
N LEU A 6 -4.31 -23.56 -11.39
CA LEU A 6 -5.08 -24.62 -12.02
C LEU A 6 -5.73 -24.14 -13.33
N ALA A 7 -5.83 -25.03 -14.31
CA ALA A 7 -6.43 -24.69 -15.61
C ALA A 7 -7.89 -24.22 -15.50
N SER A 8 -8.65 -24.75 -14.54
CA SER A 8 -10.03 -24.31 -14.25
C SER A 8 -10.06 -22.88 -13.72
N THR A 9 -9.17 -22.53 -12.81
CA THR A 9 -9.02 -21.17 -12.29
C THR A 9 -8.64 -20.21 -13.40
N ALA A 10 -7.63 -20.57 -14.21
CA ALA A 10 -7.19 -19.78 -15.36
C ALA A 10 -8.34 -19.51 -16.36
N ALA A 11 -9.23 -20.49 -16.57
CA ALA A 11 -10.40 -20.34 -17.44
C ALA A 11 -11.42 -19.32 -16.85
N HIS A 12 -11.70 -19.36 -15.55
CA HIS A 12 -12.57 -18.38 -14.90
C HIS A 12 -12.00 -16.96 -14.98
N LEU A 13 -10.71 -16.80 -14.65
CA LEU A 13 -10.03 -15.50 -14.73
C LEU A 13 -10.04 -14.97 -16.18
N GLY A 14 -9.78 -15.83 -17.18
CA GLY A 14 -9.84 -15.46 -18.59
C GLY A 14 -11.23 -14.99 -19.04
N ALA A 15 -12.29 -15.60 -18.50
CA ALA A 15 -13.66 -15.17 -18.76
C ALA A 15 -13.97 -13.79 -18.17
N GLU A 16 -13.50 -13.49 -16.95
CA GLU A 16 -13.65 -12.17 -16.33
C GLU A 16 -12.92 -11.08 -17.14
N VAL A 17 -11.69 -11.35 -17.58
CA VAL A 17 -10.93 -10.42 -18.45
C VAL A 17 -11.64 -10.21 -19.79
N ALA A 18 -12.23 -11.27 -20.35
CA ALA A 18 -12.98 -11.18 -21.61
C ALA A 18 -14.22 -10.30 -21.48
N LYS A 19 -15.01 -10.50 -20.40
CA LYS A 19 -16.18 -9.67 -20.10
C LYS A 19 -15.79 -8.20 -19.91
N ALA A 20 -14.74 -7.95 -19.12
CA ALA A 20 -14.25 -6.61 -18.84
C ALA A 20 -13.80 -5.87 -20.12
N GLN A 21 -13.07 -6.54 -21.02
CA GLN A 21 -12.59 -5.96 -22.26
C GLN A 21 -13.76 -5.58 -23.19
N VAL A 22 -14.76 -6.46 -23.33
CA VAL A 22 -15.94 -6.22 -24.16
C VAL A 22 -16.82 -5.11 -23.55
N ALA A 23 -17.19 -5.24 -22.28
CA ALA A 23 -18.06 -4.28 -21.60
C ALA A 23 -17.44 -2.87 -21.54
N GLY A 24 -16.13 -2.79 -21.31
CA GLY A 24 -15.38 -1.55 -21.27
C GLY A 24 -15.02 -1.00 -22.65
N ARG A 25 -15.30 -1.72 -23.73
CA ARG A 25 -14.89 -1.34 -25.11
C ARG A 25 -13.40 -1.01 -25.20
N LEU A 26 -12.55 -1.76 -24.46
CA LEU A 26 -11.12 -1.51 -24.36
C LEU A 26 -10.41 -2.00 -25.65
N PRO A 27 -9.63 -1.15 -26.34
CA PRO A 27 -8.89 -1.57 -27.54
C PRO A 27 -7.93 -2.71 -27.24
N SER A 28 -7.24 -2.66 -26.08
CA SER A 28 -6.55 -3.81 -25.47
C SER A 28 -6.65 -3.79 -23.96
N LEU A 29 -6.55 -4.98 -23.38
CA LEU A 29 -6.50 -5.21 -21.94
C LEU A 29 -5.51 -6.33 -21.65
N VAL A 30 -4.55 -6.09 -20.77
CA VAL A 30 -3.71 -7.12 -20.14
C VAL A 30 -4.05 -7.14 -18.66
N ALA A 31 -4.34 -8.31 -18.13
CA ALA A 31 -4.55 -8.50 -16.70
C ALA A 31 -3.73 -9.68 -16.19
N GLY A 32 -3.37 -9.65 -14.92
CA GLY A 32 -2.59 -10.70 -14.30
C GLY A 32 -2.89 -10.85 -12.82
N VAL A 33 -2.53 -12.02 -12.29
CA VAL A 33 -2.57 -12.37 -10.87
C VAL A 33 -1.13 -12.57 -10.40
N ALA A 34 -0.77 -11.85 -9.34
CA ALA A 34 0.50 -11.99 -8.64
C ALA A 34 0.31 -12.87 -7.39
N ARG A 35 1.21 -13.84 -7.20
CA ARG A 35 1.26 -14.73 -6.03
C ARG A 35 2.68 -15.23 -5.84
N ASP A 36 3.10 -15.45 -4.60
CA ASP A 36 4.41 -16.00 -4.26
C ASP A 36 5.57 -15.21 -4.90
N GLY A 37 5.49 -13.87 -4.81
CA GLY A 37 6.53 -12.96 -5.29
C GLY A 37 6.57 -12.74 -6.81
N GLY A 38 5.64 -13.30 -7.59
CA GLY A 38 5.68 -13.17 -9.04
C GLY A 38 4.33 -13.29 -9.74
N LEU A 39 4.36 -13.19 -11.07
CA LEU A 39 3.18 -13.35 -11.93
C LEU A 39 2.81 -14.83 -12.04
N ALA A 40 1.69 -15.24 -11.43
CA ALA A 40 1.19 -16.62 -11.45
C ALA A 40 0.30 -16.92 -12.66
N TRP A 41 -0.38 -15.89 -13.18
CA TRP A 41 -1.25 -15.99 -14.35
C TRP A 41 -1.42 -14.64 -15.03
N TRP A 42 -1.64 -14.65 -16.33
CA TRP A 42 -2.00 -13.45 -17.11
C TRP A 42 -2.84 -13.78 -18.33
N CYS A 43 -3.53 -12.76 -18.84
CA CYS A 43 -4.31 -12.81 -20.07
C CYS A 43 -4.23 -11.47 -20.79
N GLY A 44 -3.93 -11.50 -22.10
CA GLY A 44 -3.94 -10.34 -22.99
C GLY A 44 -5.05 -10.45 -24.04
N ARG A 45 -5.80 -9.39 -24.25
CA ARG A 45 -6.90 -9.31 -25.23
C ARG A 45 -6.86 -8.01 -26.04
N GLY A 46 -7.42 -8.06 -27.23
CA GLY A 46 -7.49 -6.90 -28.11
C GLY A 46 -6.19 -6.62 -28.85
N ARG A 47 -5.92 -5.35 -29.14
CA ARG A 47 -4.81 -4.89 -30.00
C ARG A 47 -4.09 -3.71 -29.36
N ARG A 48 -2.76 -3.77 -29.30
CA ARG A 48 -1.95 -2.71 -28.68
C ARG A 48 -1.74 -1.47 -29.59
N VAL A 49 -1.99 -1.61 -30.92
CA VAL A 49 -1.89 -0.53 -31.89
C VAL A 49 -3.06 -0.57 -32.88
N ARG A 50 -3.37 0.58 -33.51
CA ARG A 50 -4.54 0.71 -34.39
C ARG A 50 -4.45 -0.07 -35.69
N ARG A 51 -3.30 -0.03 -36.35
CA ARG A 51 -3.17 -0.43 -37.78
C ARG A 51 -2.67 -1.86 -37.97
N ASP A 52 -2.18 -2.51 -36.94
CA ASP A 52 -1.66 -3.88 -37.04
C ASP A 52 -2.59 -4.84 -36.33
N THR A 53 -3.24 -5.70 -37.11
CA THR A 53 -4.24 -6.65 -36.60
C THR A 53 -3.61 -7.80 -35.82
N ASP A 54 -2.32 -8.05 -35.98
CA ASP A 54 -1.62 -9.20 -35.41
C ASP A 54 -0.86 -8.86 -34.12
N LEU A 55 -0.71 -7.55 -33.81
CA LEU A 55 -0.02 -7.10 -32.61
C LEU A 55 -0.92 -7.17 -31.36
N ARG A 56 -1.09 -8.38 -30.85
CA ARG A 56 -1.73 -8.61 -29.56
C ARG A 56 -0.83 -8.12 -28.41
N PRO A 57 -1.42 -7.63 -27.33
CA PRO A 57 -0.64 -7.33 -26.14
C PRO A 57 -0.20 -8.63 -25.46
N ASP A 58 1.00 -8.60 -24.91
CA ASP A 58 1.59 -9.66 -24.10
C ASP A 58 1.95 -9.14 -22.69
N VAL A 59 2.58 -9.99 -21.91
CA VAL A 59 2.95 -9.69 -20.52
C VAL A 59 4.00 -8.59 -20.42
N ASP A 60 4.80 -8.36 -21.47
CA ASP A 60 5.87 -7.37 -21.55
C ASP A 60 5.50 -6.12 -22.34
N THR A 61 4.27 -6.03 -22.82
CA THR A 61 3.76 -4.82 -23.46
C THR A 61 3.62 -3.70 -22.45
N GLN A 62 4.29 -2.56 -22.69
CA GLN A 62 4.21 -1.37 -21.82
C GLN A 62 2.93 -0.59 -22.05
N TYR A 63 2.36 -0.08 -20.95
CA TYR A 63 1.27 0.87 -20.90
C TYR A 63 1.63 2.02 -19.94
N ARG A 64 1.08 3.22 -20.12
CA ARG A 64 1.14 4.23 -19.05
C ARG A 64 0.36 3.75 -17.83
N ILE A 65 0.96 3.88 -16.67
CA ILE A 65 0.35 3.41 -15.42
C ILE A 65 -0.22 4.54 -14.57
N GLY A 66 -0.10 5.77 -15.04
CA GLY A 66 -0.68 6.93 -14.37
C GLY A 66 -0.33 6.99 -12.89
N SER A 67 -1.33 7.22 -12.09
CA SER A 67 -1.18 7.46 -10.65
C SER A 67 -0.64 6.28 -9.83
N ILE A 68 -0.47 5.09 -10.39
CA ILE A 68 0.30 4.04 -9.72
C ILE A 68 1.74 4.53 -9.47
N THR A 69 2.25 5.46 -10.28
CA THR A 69 3.53 6.18 -10.06
C THR A 69 3.65 6.76 -8.65
N LYS A 70 2.54 7.25 -8.09
CA LYS A 70 2.53 7.85 -6.74
C LYS A 70 2.94 6.85 -5.65
N THR A 71 2.56 5.60 -5.80
CA THR A 71 2.91 4.56 -4.83
C THR A 71 4.43 4.37 -4.76
N MET A 72 5.10 4.44 -5.90
CA MET A 72 6.56 4.34 -6.01
C MET A 72 7.25 5.62 -5.51
N THR A 73 6.69 6.80 -5.81
CA THR A 73 7.17 8.06 -5.24
C THR A 73 7.07 8.08 -3.71
N ALA A 74 5.95 7.55 -3.16
CA ALA A 74 5.77 7.46 -1.71
C ALA A 74 6.82 6.56 -1.04
N VAL A 75 7.18 5.43 -1.66
CA VAL A 75 8.27 4.56 -1.16
C VAL A 75 9.60 5.34 -1.08
N LEU A 76 9.95 6.12 -2.10
CA LEU A 76 11.18 6.93 -2.08
C LEU A 76 11.18 7.98 -0.94
N VAL A 77 10.02 8.58 -0.64
CA VAL A 77 9.87 9.52 0.48
C VAL A 77 10.04 8.79 1.82
N LEU A 78 9.42 7.62 1.97
CA LEU A 78 9.50 6.83 3.20
C LEU A 78 10.89 6.25 3.44
N GLN A 79 11.64 5.90 2.39
CA GLN A 79 13.06 5.58 2.50
C GLN A 79 13.87 6.74 3.10
N LEU A 80 13.55 8.00 2.74
CA LEU A 80 14.20 9.16 3.33
C LEU A 80 13.82 9.35 4.81
N ARG A 81 12.58 9.10 5.17
CA ARG A 81 12.10 9.09 6.56
C ARG A 81 12.82 8.02 7.38
N ASP A 82 12.86 6.79 6.90
CA ASP A 82 13.48 5.66 7.61
C ASP A 82 15.00 5.83 7.77
N ALA A 83 15.64 6.55 6.82
CA ALA A 83 17.03 7.00 6.93
C ALA A 83 17.24 8.24 7.83
N GLY A 84 16.20 8.74 8.51
CA GLY A 84 16.29 9.91 9.39
C GLY A 84 16.59 11.24 8.66
N ARG A 85 16.34 11.30 7.34
CA ARG A 85 16.59 12.49 6.53
C ARG A 85 15.45 13.52 6.58
N ILE A 86 14.25 13.08 6.91
CA ILE A 86 13.02 13.87 7.08
C ILE A 86 12.17 13.30 8.20
N ASP A 87 11.31 14.16 8.78
CA ASP A 87 10.13 13.75 9.55
C ASP A 87 8.87 13.96 8.69
N LEU A 88 7.89 13.06 8.80
CA LEU A 88 6.62 13.21 8.05
C LEU A 88 5.82 14.45 8.51
N GLY A 89 6.09 14.96 9.69
CA GLY A 89 5.55 16.22 10.20
C GLY A 89 6.24 17.48 9.66
N ASP A 90 7.41 17.35 9.02
CA ASP A 90 8.12 18.49 8.47
C ASP A 90 7.29 19.21 7.41
N PRO A 91 7.24 20.55 7.42
CA PRO A 91 6.67 21.33 6.33
C PRO A 91 7.53 21.15 5.08
N ILE A 92 6.89 20.96 3.90
CA ILE A 92 7.61 20.72 2.65
C ILE A 92 8.61 21.82 2.31
N GLY A 93 8.29 23.06 2.64
CA GLY A 93 9.16 24.24 2.41
C GLY A 93 10.49 24.19 3.15
N ARG A 94 10.61 23.40 4.22
CA ARG A 94 11.88 23.15 4.91
C ARG A 94 12.92 22.48 4.00
N HIS A 95 12.44 21.59 3.13
CA HIS A 95 13.30 20.77 2.27
C HIS A 95 13.27 21.22 0.80
N VAL A 96 12.20 21.87 0.38
CA VAL A 96 11.99 22.39 -0.97
C VAL A 96 11.77 23.91 -0.88
N PRO A 97 12.83 24.72 -0.86
CA PRO A 97 12.72 26.18 -0.81
C PRO A 97 11.87 26.70 -1.98
N HIS A 98 11.02 27.69 -1.70
CA HIS A 98 10.08 28.28 -2.65
C HIS A 98 9.00 27.33 -3.18
N ALA A 99 8.79 26.18 -2.54
CA ALA A 99 7.64 25.34 -2.86
C ALA A 99 6.34 26.11 -2.59
N PRO A 100 5.37 26.05 -3.52
CA PRO A 100 4.01 26.51 -3.19
C PRO A 100 3.45 25.64 -2.05
N PHE A 101 2.59 26.19 -1.22
CA PHE A 101 2.05 25.48 -0.06
C PHE A 101 3.14 24.94 0.88
N GLY A 102 4.18 25.75 1.11
CA GLY A 102 5.39 25.33 1.81
C GLY A 102 5.19 24.91 3.27
N ASP A 103 4.09 25.28 3.90
CA ASP A 103 3.69 24.93 5.27
C ASP A 103 3.02 23.54 5.38
N ARG A 104 2.68 22.91 4.24
CA ARG A 104 2.06 21.57 4.23
C ARG A 104 3.05 20.50 4.64
N SER A 105 2.64 19.65 5.59
CA SER A 105 3.50 18.56 6.04
C SER A 105 3.68 17.48 4.96
N VAL A 106 4.83 16.81 4.95
CA VAL A 106 5.11 15.68 4.05
C VAL A 106 4.01 14.60 4.20
N ARG A 107 3.55 14.32 5.43
CA ARG A 107 2.43 13.39 5.68
C ARG A 107 1.18 13.83 4.94
N SER A 108 0.81 15.11 5.03
CA SER A 108 -0.42 15.60 4.40
C SER A 108 -0.40 15.52 2.87
N LEU A 109 0.79 15.62 2.26
CA LEU A 109 0.98 15.42 0.82
C LEU A 109 0.83 13.93 0.45
N LEU A 110 1.47 13.02 1.22
CA LEU A 110 1.38 11.57 1.01
C LEU A 110 -0.05 11.05 1.14
N THR A 111 -0.85 11.62 2.04
CA THR A 111 -2.21 11.16 2.35
C THR A 111 -3.31 11.93 1.63
N HIS A 112 -2.96 12.88 0.77
CA HIS A 112 -3.93 13.78 0.12
C HIS A 112 -4.81 14.55 1.12
N SER A 113 -4.27 14.92 2.29
CA SER A 113 -4.97 15.72 3.30
C SER A 113 -4.42 17.15 3.41
N SER A 114 -3.61 17.58 2.45
CA SER A 114 -2.96 18.90 2.45
C SER A 114 -3.91 20.07 2.17
N GLY A 115 -5.10 19.81 1.63
CA GLY A 115 -6.04 20.84 1.20
C GLY A 115 -5.63 21.59 -0.08
N MET A 116 -4.57 21.15 -0.75
CA MET A 116 -4.11 21.71 -2.02
C MET A 116 -5.10 21.42 -3.15
N PRO A 117 -5.06 22.20 -4.27
CA PRO A 117 -5.82 21.87 -5.47
C PRO A 117 -5.49 20.47 -5.99
N SER A 118 -6.47 19.83 -6.63
CA SER A 118 -6.27 18.53 -7.29
C SER A 118 -5.22 18.60 -8.38
N GLU A 119 -5.27 19.68 -9.18
CA GLU A 119 -4.44 19.88 -10.36
C GLU A 119 -3.63 21.20 -10.26
N PRO A 120 -2.45 21.27 -10.90
CA PRO A 120 -1.70 22.52 -10.96
C PRO A 120 -2.43 23.54 -11.84
N ARG A 121 -2.16 24.83 -11.61
CA ARG A 121 -2.51 25.88 -12.56
C ARG A 121 -1.74 25.73 -13.86
N GLY A 122 -2.39 26.09 -14.96
CA GLY A 122 -1.79 26.08 -16.30
C GLY A 122 -2.55 25.21 -17.29
N PRO A 123 -1.90 24.80 -18.38
CA PRO A 123 -2.47 23.88 -19.36
C PRO A 123 -2.77 22.51 -18.73
N TRP A 124 -3.65 21.75 -19.35
CA TRP A 124 -3.93 20.37 -18.96
C TRP A 124 -2.66 19.51 -19.06
N TRP A 125 -1.97 19.33 -17.93
CA TRP A 125 -0.62 18.77 -17.85
C TRP A 125 -0.51 17.34 -18.41
N GLU A 126 -1.59 16.56 -18.36
CA GLU A 126 -1.58 15.20 -18.92
C GLU A 126 -1.58 15.20 -20.44
N ARG A 127 -2.02 16.31 -21.10
CA ARG A 127 -2.15 16.46 -22.55
C ARG A 127 -1.22 17.53 -23.14
N SER A 128 -0.36 18.10 -22.32
CA SER A 128 0.58 19.14 -22.73
C SER A 128 2.00 18.75 -22.35
N PRO A 129 3.04 19.21 -23.05
CA PRO A 129 4.42 19.09 -22.58
C PRO A 129 4.55 19.67 -21.17
N GLY A 130 5.27 18.94 -20.30
CA GLY A 130 5.50 19.36 -18.91
C GLY A 130 6.37 20.62 -18.80
N VAL A 131 6.30 21.26 -17.65
CA VAL A 131 7.09 22.45 -17.33
C VAL A 131 8.17 22.12 -16.29
N SER A 132 9.15 23.01 -16.10
CA SER A 132 10.13 22.87 -15.03
C SER A 132 9.47 22.99 -13.65
N PHE A 133 10.14 22.49 -12.60
CA PHE A 133 9.64 22.68 -11.24
C PHE A 133 9.56 24.16 -10.84
N ALA A 134 10.49 24.99 -11.30
CA ALA A 134 10.47 26.43 -11.02
C ALA A 134 9.23 27.10 -11.62
N ASP A 135 8.87 26.78 -12.86
CA ASP A 135 7.67 27.31 -13.52
C ASP A 135 6.38 26.78 -12.84
N LEU A 136 6.35 25.48 -12.49
CA LEU A 136 5.25 24.88 -11.73
C LEU A 136 5.06 25.60 -10.40
N ALA A 137 6.14 25.83 -9.65
CA ALA A 137 6.11 26.49 -8.35
C ALA A 137 5.64 27.93 -8.45
N ALA A 138 6.11 28.68 -9.45
CA ALA A 138 5.73 30.07 -9.68
C ALA A 138 4.25 30.23 -10.11
N ALA A 139 3.69 29.25 -10.80
CA ALA A 139 2.30 29.29 -11.25
C ALA A 139 1.28 29.02 -10.13
N ASN A 140 1.67 28.34 -9.05
CA ASN A 140 0.76 27.90 -7.99
C ASN A 140 1.01 28.71 -6.70
N VAL A 141 -0.04 29.18 -6.07
CA VAL A 141 0.05 30.07 -4.90
C VAL A 141 -0.83 29.56 -3.75
N GLU A 142 -0.49 29.95 -2.52
CA GLU A 142 -1.19 29.53 -1.29
C GLU A 142 -2.69 29.83 -1.33
N SER A 143 -3.09 30.95 -1.94
CA SER A 143 -4.50 31.32 -2.06
C SER A 143 -5.35 30.36 -2.91
N ASP A 144 -4.72 29.39 -3.61
CA ASP A 144 -5.42 28.35 -4.34
C ASP A 144 -5.84 27.16 -3.46
N ALA A 145 -5.44 27.14 -2.19
CA ALA A 145 -5.85 26.10 -1.26
C ALA A 145 -7.37 25.95 -1.23
N VAL A 146 -7.84 24.72 -1.40
CA VAL A 146 -9.28 24.38 -1.48
C VAL A 146 -9.85 24.16 -0.08
N PHE A 147 -9.04 23.57 0.81
CA PHE A 147 -9.41 23.28 2.21
C PHE A 147 -8.26 23.60 3.15
N PRO A 148 -8.54 23.86 4.43
CA PRO A 148 -7.51 23.83 5.46
C PRO A 148 -6.80 22.47 5.50
N ALA A 149 -5.48 22.49 5.72
CA ALA A 149 -4.69 21.28 5.85
C ALA A 149 -5.23 20.37 6.99
N GLY A 150 -5.29 19.08 6.76
CA GLY A 150 -5.79 18.09 7.72
C GLY A 150 -7.31 18.00 7.85
N GLN A 151 -8.07 18.88 7.20
CA GLN A 151 -9.54 18.90 7.37
C GLN A 151 -10.22 17.69 6.71
N ARG A 152 -9.77 17.30 5.52
CA ARG A 152 -10.31 16.16 4.77
C ARG A 152 -9.34 15.62 3.72
N HIS A 153 -9.62 14.44 3.24
CA HIS A 153 -9.00 13.92 2.04
C HIS A 153 -9.43 14.74 0.81
N HIS A 154 -8.46 15.22 0.04
CA HIS A 154 -8.66 15.88 -1.24
C HIS A 154 -7.48 15.53 -2.16
N TYR A 155 -7.73 14.63 -3.10
CA TYR A 155 -6.69 14.09 -3.97
C TYR A 155 -5.97 15.20 -4.74
N SER A 156 -4.62 15.25 -4.69
CA SER A 156 -3.80 16.27 -5.32
C SER A 156 -2.64 15.67 -6.11
N ASN A 157 -2.65 15.87 -7.42
CA ASN A 157 -1.52 15.54 -8.30
C ASN A 157 -0.34 16.47 -8.02
N LEU A 158 -0.63 17.78 -7.79
CA LEU A 158 0.38 18.78 -7.45
C LEU A 158 1.19 18.41 -6.20
N GLY A 159 0.55 17.82 -5.18
CA GLY A 159 1.25 17.36 -3.98
C GLY A 159 2.35 16.36 -4.26
N TYR A 160 2.15 15.47 -5.23
CA TYR A 160 3.16 14.48 -5.62
C TYR A 160 4.30 15.05 -6.48
N ALA A 161 4.06 16.14 -7.21
CA ALA A 161 5.16 16.90 -7.83
C ALA A 161 6.10 17.48 -6.76
N LEU A 162 5.55 18.02 -5.65
CA LEU A 162 6.35 18.51 -4.52
C LEU A 162 7.14 17.37 -3.84
N LEU A 163 6.52 16.21 -3.64
CA LEU A 163 7.20 15.03 -3.09
C LEU A 163 8.31 14.52 -4.01
N GLY A 164 8.12 14.58 -5.33
CA GLY A 164 9.17 14.24 -6.30
C GLY A 164 10.35 15.18 -6.24
N GLU A 165 10.12 16.48 -6.11
CA GLU A 165 11.18 17.48 -5.93
C GLU A 165 11.89 17.31 -4.58
N LEU A 166 11.16 16.98 -3.50
CA LEU A 166 11.76 16.63 -2.22
C LEU A 166 12.75 15.47 -2.37
N VAL A 167 12.35 14.40 -3.04
CA VAL A 167 13.22 13.25 -3.30
C VAL A 167 14.44 13.66 -4.09
N ALA A 168 14.27 14.42 -5.19
CA ALA A 168 15.36 14.85 -6.03
C ALA A 168 16.40 15.67 -5.27
N ARG A 169 15.97 16.64 -4.47
CA ARG A 169 16.86 17.49 -3.68
C ARG A 169 17.61 16.71 -2.61
N LEU A 170 16.92 15.89 -1.85
CA LEU A 170 17.55 15.14 -0.77
C LEU A 170 18.45 14.01 -1.27
N ARG A 171 18.20 13.45 -2.45
CA ARG A 171 19.07 12.46 -3.09
C ARG A 171 20.21 13.08 -3.90
N GLY A 172 20.14 14.40 -4.24
CA GLY A 172 21.11 15.09 -5.08
C GLY A 172 21.13 14.60 -6.53
N CYS A 173 20.00 14.11 -7.04
CA CYS A 173 19.83 13.62 -8.41
C CYS A 173 18.39 13.82 -8.86
N SER A 174 18.05 13.58 -10.14
CA SER A 174 16.65 13.67 -10.58
C SER A 174 15.78 12.62 -9.88
N TRP A 175 14.45 12.91 -9.76
CA TRP A 175 13.49 11.94 -9.26
C TRP A 175 13.56 10.60 -10.03
N GLU A 176 13.70 10.66 -11.34
CA GLU A 176 13.85 9.48 -12.19
C GLU A 176 15.08 8.65 -11.83
N GLN A 177 16.24 9.31 -11.62
CA GLN A 177 17.46 8.63 -11.22
C GLN A 177 17.34 8.03 -9.81
N ALA A 178 16.67 8.73 -8.89
CA ALA A 178 16.39 8.21 -7.56
C ALA A 178 15.46 6.98 -7.63
N LEU A 179 14.41 7.07 -8.44
CA LEU A 179 13.48 5.96 -8.69
C LEU A 179 14.21 4.74 -9.24
N GLN A 180 15.04 4.93 -10.29
CA GLN A 180 15.81 3.85 -10.90
C GLN A 180 16.67 3.13 -9.88
N ARG A 181 17.50 3.86 -9.15
CA ARG A 181 18.53 3.30 -8.25
C ARG A 181 17.95 2.67 -6.99
N HIS A 182 16.92 3.29 -6.41
CA HIS A 182 16.45 2.93 -5.07
C HIS A 182 15.18 2.11 -5.06
N LEU A 183 14.55 1.88 -6.23
CA LEU A 183 13.33 1.10 -6.34
C LEU A 183 13.32 0.17 -7.54
N LEU A 184 13.51 0.68 -8.77
CA LEU A 184 13.35 -0.14 -9.96
C LEU A 184 14.43 -1.23 -10.08
N ASP A 185 15.69 -0.86 -9.89
CA ASP A 185 16.82 -1.81 -9.96
C ASP A 185 16.72 -2.89 -8.87
N PRO A 186 16.52 -2.54 -7.57
CA PRO A 186 16.41 -3.55 -6.51
C PRO A 186 15.23 -4.52 -6.69
N LEU A 187 14.10 -4.05 -7.24
CA LEU A 187 12.92 -4.88 -7.51
C LEU A 187 12.93 -5.54 -8.90
N GLU A 188 13.99 -5.32 -9.68
CA GLU A 188 14.10 -5.79 -11.06
C GLU A 188 12.92 -5.38 -11.96
N LEU A 189 12.40 -4.16 -11.78
CA LEU A 189 11.32 -3.60 -12.60
C LEU A 189 11.91 -3.03 -13.90
N ARG A 190 12.46 -3.91 -14.75
CA ARG A 190 13.31 -3.57 -15.90
C ARG A 190 12.54 -2.91 -17.05
N ARG A 191 11.24 -3.07 -17.06
CA ARG A 191 10.30 -2.52 -18.07
C ARG A 191 9.40 -1.44 -17.48
N THR A 192 9.76 -0.89 -16.31
CA THR A 192 9.12 0.30 -15.73
C THR A 192 10.00 1.50 -15.98
N THR A 193 9.51 2.47 -16.76
CA THR A 193 10.33 3.55 -17.34
C THR A 193 9.55 4.86 -17.42
N THR A 194 10.22 5.99 -17.56
CA THR A 194 9.59 7.31 -17.78
C THR A 194 9.17 7.54 -19.22
N GLN A 195 9.79 6.84 -20.17
CA GLN A 195 9.49 6.90 -21.59
C GLN A 195 9.13 5.51 -22.13
N PRO A 196 8.27 5.41 -23.15
CA PRO A 196 7.87 4.13 -23.71
C PRO A 196 9.05 3.40 -24.37
N GLN A 197 9.11 2.10 -24.18
CA GLN A 197 10.04 1.19 -24.82
C GLN A 197 9.26 0.08 -25.54
N SER A 198 9.66 -0.27 -26.75
CA SER A 198 9.01 -1.34 -27.52
C SER A 198 9.21 -2.73 -26.83
N PRO A 199 8.15 -3.55 -26.79
CA PRO A 199 6.79 -3.34 -27.21
C PRO A 199 6.00 -2.45 -26.26
N SER A 200 5.31 -1.43 -26.81
CA SER A 200 4.42 -0.57 -26.05
C SER A 200 3.06 -0.43 -26.74
N ALA A 201 2.03 -0.10 -25.99
CA ALA A 201 0.70 0.14 -26.50
C ALA A 201 0.54 1.60 -26.93
N GLN A 202 -0.25 1.85 -28.00
CA GLN A 202 -0.73 3.15 -28.37
C GLN A 202 -1.98 3.51 -27.55
N GLY A 203 -2.06 4.73 -27.04
CA GLY A 203 -3.21 5.21 -26.27
C GLY A 203 -4.36 5.69 -27.14
N PHE A 204 -5.59 5.41 -26.74
CA PHE A 204 -6.79 5.77 -27.49
C PHE A 204 -7.90 6.33 -26.61
N SER A 205 -8.65 7.27 -27.18
CA SER A 205 -10.02 7.59 -26.79
C SER A 205 -11.00 6.83 -27.68
N VAL A 206 -11.98 6.17 -27.09
CA VAL A 206 -13.04 5.43 -27.78
C VAL A 206 -14.24 6.35 -27.91
N ALA A 207 -14.73 6.59 -29.13
CA ALA A 207 -15.89 7.44 -29.34
C ALA A 207 -17.14 6.90 -28.62
N PRO A 208 -17.86 7.71 -27.84
CA PRO A 208 -18.97 7.23 -27.02
C PRO A 208 -20.13 6.66 -27.85
N PHE A 209 -20.37 7.23 -29.05
CA PHE A 209 -21.50 6.86 -29.90
C PHE A 209 -21.08 6.12 -31.19
N ALA A 210 -19.82 5.72 -31.32
CA ALA A 210 -19.29 5.01 -32.48
C ALA A 210 -18.21 4.00 -32.07
N GLN A 211 -17.88 3.05 -32.94
CA GLN A 211 -16.79 2.09 -32.75
C GLN A 211 -15.48 2.61 -33.35
N THR A 212 -15.17 3.90 -33.12
CA THR A 212 -13.98 4.54 -33.68
C THR A 212 -13.02 4.96 -32.57
N LEU A 213 -11.73 4.97 -32.87
CA LEU A 213 -10.65 5.35 -32.00
C LEU A 213 -10.08 6.71 -32.41
N THR A 214 -9.73 7.52 -31.42
CA THR A 214 -8.91 8.72 -31.58
C THR A 214 -7.61 8.52 -30.83
N ASP A 215 -6.49 8.86 -31.45
CA ASP A 215 -5.16 8.71 -30.82
C ASP A 215 -5.02 9.76 -29.72
N GLU A 216 -4.52 9.32 -28.56
CA GLU A 216 -4.25 10.19 -27.43
C GLU A 216 -2.76 10.53 -27.32
N PRO A 217 -2.42 11.76 -26.92
CA PRO A 217 -1.03 12.16 -26.77
C PRO A 217 -0.34 11.48 -25.58
N ALA A 218 0.98 11.35 -25.69
CA ALA A 218 1.82 10.87 -24.60
C ALA A 218 3.02 11.82 -24.46
N HIS A 219 2.82 12.90 -23.69
CA HIS A 219 3.88 13.87 -23.42
C HIS A 219 4.69 13.48 -22.18
N ASP A 220 5.90 14.01 -22.10
CA ASP A 220 6.68 14.05 -20.87
C ASP A 220 6.06 15.10 -19.93
N SER A 221 5.72 14.67 -18.74
CA SER A 221 5.06 15.50 -17.72
C SER A 221 6.05 16.33 -16.89
N ALA A 222 7.35 16.19 -17.09
CA ALA A 222 8.45 16.91 -16.45
C ALA A 222 8.25 17.02 -14.92
N ALA A 223 8.01 18.23 -14.37
CA ALA A 223 7.82 18.39 -12.92
C ALA A 223 6.64 17.59 -12.34
N MET A 224 5.64 17.24 -13.15
CA MET A 224 4.51 16.40 -12.76
C MET A 224 4.78 14.89 -12.89
N ALA A 225 5.96 14.48 -13.37
CA ALA A 225 6.31 13.08 -13.57
C ALA A 225 6.11 12.19 -12.33
N PRO A 226 6.43 12.64 -11.09
CA PRO A 226 6.21 11.87 -9.87
C PRO A 226 4.73 11.54 -9.59
N ALA A 227 3.80 12.23 -10.23
CA ALA A 227 2.37 12.02 -10.07
C ALA A 227 1.79 10.99 -11.06
N GLY A 228 2.42 10.76 -12.25
CA GLY A 228 1.75 9.91 -13.23
C GLY A 228 2.52 9.53 -14.50
N GLN A 229 3.84 9.76 -14.59
CA GLN A 229 4.58 9.62 -15.86
C GLN A 229 4.85 8.17 -16.27
N LEU A 230 4.93 7.22 -15.35
CA LEU A 230 5.54 5.92 -15.62
C LEU A 230 4.77 5.07 -16.65
N TRP A 231 5.55 4.34 -17.41
CA TRP A 231 5.16 3.22 -18.24
C TRP A 231 5.59 1.93 -17.54
N SER A 232 4.76 0.88 -17.63
CA SER A 232 5.09 -0.41 -17.03
C SER A 232 4.39 -1.55 -17.78
N THR A 233 4.69 -2.77 -17.38
CA THR A 233 4.15 -4.01 -17.94
C THR A 233 3.40 -4.80 -16.89
N ALA A 234 2.60 -5.78 -17.31
CA ALA A 234 1.93 -6.67 -16.36
C ALA A 234 2.93 -7.49 -15.53
N ALA A 235 4.08 -7.87 -16.12
CA ALA A 235 5.14 -8.56 -15.40
C ALA A 235 5.75 -7.72 -14.28
N ASP A 236 6.11 -6.46 -14.59
CA ASP A 236 6.69 -5.57 -13.59
C ASP A 236 5.67 -5.15 -12.52
N LEU A 237 4.42 -4.85 -12.92
CA LEU A 237 3.37 -4.55 -11.93
C LEU A 237 3.04 -5.75 -11.04
N ALA A 238 3.18 -6.99 -11.53
CA ALA A 238 3.04 -8.17 -10.67
C ALA A 238 4.18 -8.29 -9.66
N ARG A 239 5.43 -7.93 -10.03
CA ARG A 239 6.54 -7.81 -9.07
C ARG A 239 6.30 -6.70 -8.05
N TRP A 240 5.78 -5.56 -8.52
CA TRP A 240 5.37 -4.46 -7.63
C TRP A 240 4.29 -4.90 -6.64
N ALA A 241 3.27 -5.62 -7.10
CA ALA A 241 2.27 -6.24 -6.24
C ALA A 241 2.90 -7.26 -5.27
N GLY A 242 3.87 -8.04 -5.74
CA GLY A 242 4.66 -8.97 -4.91
C GLY A 242 5.40 -8.24 -3.78
N PHE A 243 6.03 -7.10 -4.06
CA PHE A 243 6.66 -6.25 -3.04
C PHE A 243 5.65 -5.70 -2.02
N LEU A 244 4.46 -5.28 -2.44
CA LEU A 244 3.42 -4.82 -1.50
C LEU A 244 2.87 -5.96 -0.62
N LEU A 245 2.93 -7.21 -1.09
CA LEU A 245 2.52 -8.41 -0.36
C LEU A 245 3.60 -8.88 0.61
N ASP A 246 4.84 -8.92 0.14
CA ASP A 246 6.01 -9.43 0.86
C ASP A 246 7.18 -8.45 0.65
N PRO A 247 7.27 -7.40 1.47
CA PRO A 247 8.29 -6.38 1.36
C PRO A 247 9.70 -6.90 1.61
N CYS A 248 10.69 -6.26 1.00
CA CYS A 248 12.10 -6.55 1.24
C CYS A 248 12.83 -5.32 1.82
N ASP A 249 13.66 -5.52 2.83
CA ASP A 249 14.40 -4.48 3.53
C ASP A 249 15.39 -3.72 2.62
N ALA A 250 15.78 -4.33 1.50
CA ALA A 250 16.61 -3.67 0.49
C ALA A 250 15.90 -2.46 -0.15
N VAL A 251 14.56 -2.42 -0.11
CA VAL A 251 13.75 -1.31 -0.63
C VAL A 251 13.05 -0.57 0.50
N LEU A 252 12.27 -1.25 1.32
CA LEU A 252 11.55 -0.65 2.44
C LEU A 252 11.17 -1.73 3.46
N ALA A 253 11.32 -1.42 4.75
CA ALA A 253 10.99 -2.35 5.82
C ALA A 253 9.52 -2.76 5.82
N ALA A 254 9.23 -3.99 6.22
CA ALA A 254 7.87 -4.54 6.25
C ALA A 254 6.91 -3.72 7.14
N ASP A 255 7.39 -3.22 8.28
CA ASP A 255 6.62 -2.35 9.18
C ASP A 255 6.25 -1.02 8.50
N THR A 256 7.15 -0.45 7.69
CA THR A 256 6.86 0.78 6.93
C THR A 256 5.85 0.54 5.82
N VAL A 257 5.93 -0.59 5.09
CA VAL A 257 4.89 -0.95 4.10
C VAL A 257 3.55 -1.22 4.78
N ALA A 258 3.55 -1.79 6.00
CA ALA A 258 2.33 -1.93 6.79
C ALA A 258 1.74 -0.57 7.20
N GLU A 259 2.58 0.42 7.57
CA GLU A 259 2.15 1.80 7.82
C GLU A 259 1.57 2.45 6.55
N MET A 260 2.19 2.24 5.38
CA MET A 260 1.63 2.73 4.10
C MET A 260 0.21 2.20 3.84
N ALA A 261 -0.04 0.96 4.22
CA ALA A 261 -1.31 0.27 4.04
C ALA A 261 -2.30 0.49 5.20
N ALA A 262 -1.99 1.36 6.15
CA ALA A 262 -2.90 1.74 7.22
C ALA A 262 -3.76 2.95 6.82
N PRO A 263 -5.06 2.99 7.16
CA PRO A 263 -5.91 4.15 6.88
C PRO A 263 -5.37 5.40 7.57
N ALA A 264 -5.03 6.43 6.80
CA ALA A 264 -4.55 7.73 7.30
C ALA A 264 -5.50 8.89 6.98
N ALA A 265 -6.28 8.77 5.91
CA ALA A 265 -7.34 9.72 5.54
C ALA A 265 -8.53 8.96 4.95
N ALA A 266 -9.74 9.24 5.43
CA ALA A 266 -10.97 8.66 4.89
C ALA A 266 -11.39 9.44 3.64
N THR A 267 -11.89 8.73 2.62
CA THR A 267 -12.47 9.38 1.44
C THR A 267 -13.83 9.96 1.76
N PRO A 268 -14.15 11.21 1.34
CA PRO A 268 -15.39 11.86 1.74
C PRO A 268 -16.66 11.15 1.27
N ASP A 269 -16.62 10.57 0.08
CA ASP A 269 -17.81 9.98 -0.58
C ASP A 269 -18.16 8.59 -0.05
N ASP A 270 -17.16 7.84 0.46
CA ASP A 270 -17.34 6.50 1.01
C ASP A 270 -16.34 6.20 2.13
N PRO A 271 -16.49 6.83 3.31
CA PRO A 271 -15.50 6.75 4.38
C PRO A 271 -15.40 5.39 5.06
N LEU A 272 -16.38 4.50 4.84
CA LEU A 272 -16.39 3.16 5.42
C LEU A 272 -15.85 2.09 4.47
N SER A 273 -15.83 2.38 3.16
CA SER A 273 -15.38 1.42 2.14
C SER A 273 -14.09 1.83 1.46
N ALA A 274 -13.66 3.10 1.60
CA ALA A 274 -12.43 3.58 0.99
C ALA A 274 -11.65 4.53 1.91
N ALA A 275 -10.34 4.39 1.90
CA ALA A 275 -9.41 5.23 2.62
C ALA A 275 -8.11 5.43 1.82
N TYR A 276 -7.26 6.31 2.28
CA TYR A 276 -5.94 6.53 1.73
C TYR A 276 -4.89 6.45 2.85
N GLY A 277 -3.85 5.67 2.62
CA GLY A 277 -2.71 5.54 3.51
C GLY A 277 -1.56 6.47 3.09
N LEU A 278 -0.31 6.07 3.32
CA LEU A 278 0.85 6.83 2.86
C LEU A 278 1.18 6.45 1.40
N GLY A 279 0.45 7.03 0.46
CA GLY A 279 0.63 6.79 -0.97
C GLY A 279 -0.11 5.58 -1.53
N LEU A 280 -0.93 4.91 -0.75
CA LEU A 280 -1.72 3.75 -1.17
C LEU A 280 -3.22 4.02 -0.96
N MET A 281 -4.04 3.60 -1.93
CA MET A 281 -5.47 3.49 -1.77
C MET A 281 -5.82 2.21 -1.01
N LEU A 282 -6.81 2.29 -0.13
CA LEU A 282 -7.40 1.15 0.55
C LEU A 282 -8.87 1.08 0.16
N VAL A 283 -9.32 -0.10 -0.27
CA VAL A 283 -10.70 -0.33 -0.69
C VAL A 283 -11.23 -1.56 0.02
N ARG A 284 -12.37 -1.41 0.70
CA ARG A 284 -13.08 -2.55 1.28
C ARG A 284 -13.98 -3.16 0.22
N VAL A 285 -13.84 -4.46 -0.01
CA VAL A 285 -14.71 -5.25 -0.86
C VAL A 285 -15.13 -6.47 -0.05
N ASP A 286 -16.39 -6.54 0.32
CA ASP A 286 -16.95 -7.51 1.25
C ASP A 286 -16.20 -7.52 2.59
N ASP A 287 -15.60 -8.63 2.97
CA ASP A 287 -14.81 -8.82 4.20
C ASP A 287 -13.31 -8.51 4.02
N ARG A 288 -12.88 -8.12 2.80
CA ARG A 288 -11.48 -7.90 2.42
C ARG A 288 -11.13 -6.43 2.38
N VAL A 289 -9.92 -6.10 2.80
CA VAL A 289 -9.31 -4.80 2.55
C VAL A 289 -8.23 -4.98 1.49
N LEU A 290 -8.47 -4.42 0.32
CA LEU A 290 -7.53 -4.42 -0.79
C LEU A 290 -6.71 -3.14 -0.77
N VAL A 291 -5.42 -3.26 -1.02
CA VAL A 291 -4.46 -2.15 -0.97
C VAL A 291 -3.78 -1.99 -2.33
N GLY A 292 -3.57 -0.79 -2.79
CA GLY A 292 -2.91 -0.54 -4.06
C GLY A 292 -3.20 0.83 -4.64
N HIS A 293 -3.37 0.93 -5.95
CA HIS A 293 -3.74 2.18 -6.62
C HIS A 293 -4.29 1.96 -8.02
N GLY A 294 -5.21 2.81 -8.43
CA GLY A 294 -5.60 2.97 -9.83
C GLY A 294 -4.73 3.98 -10.55
N GLY A 295 -4.70 3.93 -11.87
CA GLY A 295 -3.98 4.90 -12.70
C GLY A 295 -4.74 5.27 -13.95
N SER A 296 -4.68 6.53 -14.31
CA SER A 296 -5.25 7.07 -15.53
C SER A 296 -4.28 8.09 -16.14
N MET A 297 -4.08 8.00 -17.43
CA MET A 297 -3.47 9.01 -18.29
C MET A 297 -4.21 9.01 -19.61
N PRO A 298 -4.19 10.08 -20.42
CA PRO A 298 -4.84 10.09 -21.73
C PRO A 298 -4.49 8.83 -22.52
N GLY A 299 -5.52 8.09 -22.93
CA GLY A 299 -5.37 6.84 -23.65
C GLY A 299 -5.04 5.60 -22.84
N PHE A 300 -4.95 5.69 -21.51
CA PHE A 300 -4.51 4.56 -20.68
C PHE A 300 -5.22 4.51 -19.33
N LEU A 301 -5.56 3.30 -18.92
CA LEU A 301 -6.02 2.96 -17.57
C LEU A 301 -5.20 1.82 -17.01
N ALA A 302 -4.91 1.87 -15.73
CA ALA A 302 -4.17 0.84 -15.03
C ALA A 302 -4.71 0.62 -13.62
N GLY A 303 -4.40 -0.53 -13.05
CA GLY A 303 -4.70 -0.82 -11.65
C GLY A 303 -3.79 -1.88 -11.08
N VAL A 304 -3.46 -1.73 -9.81
CA VAL A 304 -2.82 -2.75 -8.98
C VAL A 304 -3.54 -2.77 -7.63
N LEU A 305 -3.99 -3.94 -7.22
CA LEU A 305 -4.56 -4.18 -5.90
C LEU A 305 -3.97 -5.48 -5.32
N VAL A 306 -3.76 -5.49 -4.02
CA VAL A 306 -3.30 -6.66 -3.29
C VAL A 306 -4.19 -6.95 -2.09
N ASP A 307 -4.46 -8.22 -1.86
CA ASP A 307 -5.03 -8.77 -0.63
C ASP A 307 -3.88 -9.34 0.21
N ARG A 308 -3.44 -8.57 1.19
CA ARG A 308 -2.31 -8.97 2.05
C ARG A 308 -2.64 -10.18 2.93
N SER A 309 -3.91 -10.36 3.29
CA SER A 309 -4.34 -11.48 4.13
C SER A 309 -4.27 -12.83 3.42
N HIS A 310 -4.48 -12.84 2.10
CA HIS A 310 -4.44 -14.04 1.28
C HIS A 310 -3.16 -14.15 0.43
N GLY A 311 -2.30 -13.10 0.42
CA GLY A 311 -1.08 -13.08 -0.38
C GLY A 311 -1.34 -13.11 -1.88
N ILE A 312 -2.39 -12.43 -2.34
CA ILE A 312 -2.82 -12.38 -3.74
C ILE A 312 -2.83 -10.94 -4.23
N GLY A 313 -2.22 -10.68 -5.38
CA GLY A 313 -2.31 -9.41 -6.08
C GLY A 313 -2.97 -9.56 -7.44
N ALA A 314 -3.60 -8.51 -7.93
CA ALA A 314 -4.10 -8.41 -9.29
C ALA A 314 -3.65 -7.12 -9.95
N VAL A 315 -3.37 -7.19 -11.25
CA VAL A 315 -2.96 -6.06 -12.07
C VAL A 315 -3.79 -6.01 -13.36
N ALA A 316 -4.04 -4.81 -13.86
CA ALA A 316 -4.67 -4.62 -15.16
C ALA A 316 -4.11 -3.38 -15.85
N LEU A 317 -3.93 -3.46 -17.17
CA LEU A 317 -3.40 -2.44 -18.05
C LEU A 317 -4.27 -2.37 -19.32
N ALA A 318 -4.76 -1.19 -19.65
CA ALA A 318 -5.60 -0.98 -20.82
C ALA A 318 -5.18 0.28 -21.60
N ASN A 319 -5.33 0.26 -22.92
CA ASN A 319 -5.02 1.40 -23.79
C ASN A 319 -6.29 2.16 -24.21
N GLY A 320 -7.15 2.44 -23.25
CA GLY A 320 -8.34 3.29 -23.40
C GLY A 320 -8.39 4.37 -22.33
N THR A 321 -8.90 5.56 -22.67
CA THR A 321 -9.09 6.66 -21.69
C THR A 321 -10.18 6.34 -20.67
N THR A 322 -11.13 5.48 -21.03
CA THR A 322 -12.25 5.06 -20.16
C THR A 322 -12.51 3.56 -20.33
N GLY A 323 -13.32 2.97 -19.45
CA GLY A 323 -13.90 1.66 -19.67
C GLY A 323 -13.28 0.51 -18.87
N LEU A 324 -12.18 0.72 -18.11
CA LEU A 324 -11.67 -0.32 -17.22
C LEU A 324 -12.61 -0.46 -16.00
N PRO A 325 -13.31 -1.60 -15.82
CA PRO A 325 -14.23 -1.76 -14.71
C PRO A 325 -13.49 -1.79 -13.36
N SER A 326 -13.96 -1.03 -12.39
CA SER A 326 -13.40 -1.01 -11.02
C SER A 326 -13.48 -2.36 -10.31
N GLY A 327 -14.47 -3.19 -10.64
CA GLY A 327 -14.66 -4.53 -10.10
C GLY A 327 -13.73 -5.61 -10.65
N LEU A 328 -12.95 -5.34 -11.73
CA LEU A 328 -12.13 -6.39 -12.35
C LEU A 328 -11.06 -6.93 -11.41
N LEU A 329 -10.23 -6.06 -10.80
CA LEU A 329 -9.16 -6.51 -9.91
C LEU A 329 -9.69 -7.24 -8.67
N PRO A 330 -10.71 -6.71 -7.95
CA PRO A 330 -11.35 -7.45 -6.87
C PRO A 330 -11.87 -8.82 -7.30
N ALA A 331 -12.49 -8.94 -8.47
CA ALA A 331 -12.99 -10.22 -8.98
C ALA A 331 -11.85 -11.22 -9.25
N LEU A 332 -10.73 -10.77 -9.84
CA LEU A 332 -9.56 -11.63 -10.06
C LEU A 332 -8.98 -12.14 -8.74
N ILE A 333 -8.88 -11.27 -7.71
CA ILE A 333 -8.41 -11.64 -6.37
C ILE A 333 -9.36 -12.64 -5.73
N ALA A 334 -10.68 -12.35 -5.73
CA ALA A 334 -11.69 -13.20 -5.10
C ALA A 334 -11.74 -14.59 -5.77
N THR A 335 -11.74 -14.64 -7.10
CA THR A 335 -11.73 -15.91 -7.87
C THR A 335 -10.48 -16.72 -7.53
N THR A 336 -9.30 -16.08 -7.47
CA THR A 336 -8.07 -16.78 -7.12
C THR A 336 -8.13 -17.31 -5.70
N ALA A 337 -8.56 -16.50 -4.72
CA ALA A 337 -8.66 -16.93 -3.32
C ALA A 337 -9.64 -18.10 -3.14
N GLN A 338 -10.73 -18.11 -3.90
CA GLN A 338 -11.75 -19.15 -3.84
C GLN A 338 -11.27 -20.49 -4.44
N HIS A 339 -10.57 -20.45 -5.58
CA HIS A 339 -10.22 -21.65 -6.35
C HIS A 339 -8.79 -22.14 -6.11
N GLU A 340 -7.95 -21.30 -5.52
CA GLU A 340 -6.54 -21.60 -5.19
C GLU A 340 -6.28 -21.31 -3.69
N PRO A 341 -7.04 -21.92 -2.75
CA PRO A 341 -6.82 -21.66 -1.34
C PRO A 341 -5.42 -22.12 -0.93
N ARG A 342 -4.77 -21.34 -0.07
CA ARG A 342 -3.52 -21.76 0.58
C ARG A 342 -3.86 -22.79 1.64
N SER A 343 -3.22 -23.94 1.60
CA SER A 343 -3.23 -24.86 2.74
C SER A 343 -2.46 -24.21 3.89
N PRO A 344 -3.02 -24.19 5.11
CA PRO A 344 -2.24 -23.78 6.26
C PRO A 344 -1.00 -24.68 6.41
N ALA A 345 0.07 -24.12 6.94
CA ALA A 345 1.24 -24.93 7.30
C ALA A 345 0.81 -26.04 8.29
N GLU A 346 1.42 -27.20 8.14
CA GLU A 346 1.22 -28.27 9.13
C GLU A 346 1.64 -27.76 10.51
N TRP A 347 0.82 -28.03 11.51
CA TRP A 347 1.21 -27.77 12.87
C TRP A 347 2.37 -28.72 13.27
N THR A 348 3.45 -28.12 13.73
CA THR A 348 4.57 -28.85 14.30
C THR A 348 4.79 -28.34 15.72
N PRO A 349 5.10 -29.24 16.69
CA PRO A 349 5.45 -28.78 18.02
C PRO A 349 6.77 -28.02 18.02
N ASP A 350 6.87 -27.01 18.87
CA ASP A 350 8.15 -26.37 19.18
C ASP A 350 8.96 -27.31 20.09
N ASP A 351 10.29 -27.38 19.91
CA ASP A 351 11.17 -28.22 20.70
C ASP A 351 11.27 -27.75 22.17
N ALA A 352 11.13 -26.46 22.40
CA ALA A 352 11.12 -25.87 23.74
C ALA A 352 10.46 -24.48 23.74
N VAL A 353 9.82 -24.14 24.85
CA VAL A 353 9.38 -22.78 25.13
C VAL A 353 10.56 -22.02 25.76
N ALA A 354 10.76 -20.75 25.35
CA ALA A 354 11.78 -19.90 25.98
C ALA A 354 11.52 -19.80 27.50
N PRO A 355 12.53 -20.00 28.37
CA PRO A 355 12.33 -20.04 29.85
C PRO A 355 11.62 -18.77 30.37
N ALA A 356 11.88 -17.62 29.81
CA ALA A 356 11.21 -16.37 30.18
C ALA A 356 9.70 -16.38 29.89
N CYS A 357 9.24 -17.20 28.93
CA CYS A 357 7.82 -17.36 28.61
C CYS A 357 7.14 -18.35 29.56
N GLU A 358 7.81 -19.44 29.95
CA GLU A 358 7.21 -20.56 30.71
C GLU A 358 6.45 -20.11 31.95
N GLU A 359 7.06 -19.23 32.76
CA GLU A 359 6.44 -18.72 33.98
C GLU A 359 5.15 -17.91 33.71
N LEU A 360 4.99 -17.38 32.50
CA LEU A 360 3.89 -16.51 32.13
C LEU A 360 2.72 -17.25 31.50
N LEU A 361 2.91 -18.48 31.04
CA LEU A 361 1.89 -19.27 30.37
C LEU A 361 0.69 -19.57 31.24
N GLY A 362 -0.46 -19.74 30.60
CA GLY A 362 -1.72 -20.15 31.21
C GLY A 362 -2.62 -18.98 31.59
N LEU A 363 -3.49 -19.20 32.58
CA LEU A 363 -4.54 -18.26 32.94
C LEU A 363 -4.03 -17.10 33.81
N TRP A 364 -4.50 -15.93 33.44
CA TRP A 364 -4.40 -14.67 34.15
C TRP A 364 -5.77 -14.01 34.23
N HIS A 365 -5.99 -13.14 35.20
CA HIS A 365 -7.28 -12.50 35.42
C HIS A 365 -7.12 -10.98 35.56
N TRP A 366 -7.88 -10.25 34.79
CA TRP A 366 -8.14 -8.84 35.04
C TRP A 366 -9.47 -8.75 35.79
N GLY A 367 -9.41 -8.55 37.09
CA GLY A 367 -10.57 -8.74 37.96
C GLY A 367 -11.08 -10.19 37.89
N ASN A 368 -12.29 -10.38 37.45
CA ASN A 368 -12.92 -11.69 37.19
C ASN A 368 -12.82 -12.16 35.74
N THR A 369 -12.31 -11.33 34.85
CA THR A 369 -12.18 -11.68 33.44
C THR A 369 -10.92 -12.49 33.21
N ALA A 370 -11.07 -13.69 32.68
CA ALA A 370 -9.98 -14.60 32.39
C ALA A 370 -9.32 -14.28 31.05
N PHE A 371 -7.99 -14.28 31.05
CA PHE A 371 -7.11 -14.20 29.89
C PHE A 371 -6.22 -15.43 29.80
N VAL A 372 -5.88 -15.83 28.59
CA VAL A 372 -4.91 -16.89 28.31
C VAL A 372 -3.64 -16.24 27.79
N VAL A 373 -2.50 -16.59 28.39
CA VAL A 373 -1.19 -16.27 27.84
C VAL A 373 -0.59 -17.55 27.30
N SER A 374 -0.21 -17.52 26.02
CA SER A 374 0.41 -18.62 25.28
C SER A 374 1.73 -18.18 24.66
N ALA A 375 2.65 -19.11 24.44
CA ALA A 375 3.90 -18.85 23.75
C ALA A 375 3.67 -18.86 22.24
N ARG A 376 4.34 -17.95 21.53
CA ARG A 376 4.45 -17.93 20.07
C ARG A 376 5.89 -17.61 19.67
N GLY A 377 6.62 -18.61 19.21
CA GLY A 377 8.05 -18.48 18.94
C GLY A 377 8.79 -17.94 20.18
N SER A 378 9.52 -16.84 20.05
CA SER A 378 10.20 -16.16 21.16
C SER A 378 9.29 -15.18 21.94
N GLY A 379 8.04 -14.98 21.51
CA GLY A 379 7.09 -14.03 22.08
C GLY A 379 5.94 -14.70 22.82
N LEU A 380 5.01 -13.87 23.28
CA LEU A 380 3.76 -14.28 23.93
C LEU A 380 2.55 -13.73 23.16
N GLU A 381 1.48 -14.48 23.21
CA GLU A 381 0.15 -14.03 22.83
C GLU A 381 -0.76 -14.01 24.04
N MET A 382 -1.49 -12.93 24.25
CA MET A 382 -2.45 -12.81 25.35
C MET A 382 -3.83 -12.50 24.79
N SER A 383 -4.82 -13.32 25.12
CA SER A 383 -6.21 -13.17 24.64
C SER A 383 -7.19 -13.38 25.79
N GLN A 384 -8.33 -12.67 25.74
CA GLN A 384 -9.42 -12.95 26.67
C GLN A 384 -10.01 -14.33 26.37
N LEU A 385 -10.26 -15.12 27.39
CA LEU A 385 -10.84 -16.46 27.24
C LEU A 385 -12.21 -16.37 26.56
N GLY A 386 -12.37 -17.10 25.44
CA GLY A 386 -13.60 -17.09 24.64
C GLY A 386 -13.73 -15.89 23.66
N ASN A 387 -12.71 -15.05 23.57
CA ASN A 387 -12.67 -13.96 22.58
C ASN A 387 -11.47 -14.18 21.64
N PRO A 388 -11.66 -14.19 20.29
CA PRO A 388 -10.56 -14.40 19.35
C PRO A 388 -9.59 -13.20 19.26
N ARG A 389 -9.90 -12.06 19.88
CA ARG A 389 -9.01 -10.91 19.88
C ARG A 389 -7.83 -11.16 20.82
N ALA A 390 -6.68 -11.30 20.23
CA ALA A 390 -5.41 -11.44 20.92
C ALA A 390 -4.52 -10.23 20.70
N PHE A 391 -3.58 -10.00 21.60
CA PHE A 391 -2.47 -9.10 21.38
C PHE A 391 -1.15 -9.82 21.58
N GLU A 392 -0.20 -9.50 20.70
CA GLU A 392 1.13 -10.10 20.70
C GLU A 392 2.08 -9.27 21.54
N LEU A 393 2.98 -9.94 22.22
CA LEU A 393 3.96 -9.37 23.11
C LEU A 393 5.36 -9.90 22.73
N ALA A 394 6.29 -9.00 22.41
CA ALA A 394 7.69 -9.34 22.16
C ALA A 394 8.56 -9.02 23.37
N PRO A 395 9.56 -9.84 23.71
CA PRO A 395 10.48 -9.52 24.80
C PRO A 395 11.21 -8.21 24.51
N SER A 396 11.26 -7.31 25.50
CA SER A 396 11.90 -6.00 25.38
C SER A 396 12.97 -5.72 26.45
N GLY A 397 13.12 -6.64 27.40
CA GLY A 397 14.11 -6.58 28.47
C GLY A 397 13.78 -7.57 29.60
N PRO A 398 14.56 -7.58 30.68
CA PRO A 398 14.26 -8.40 31.84
C PRO A 398 12.86 -8.06 32.37
N ASP A 399 12.00 -9.10 32.51
CA ASP A 399 10.64 -8.97 33.02
C ASP A 399 9.77 -7.92 32.27
N THR A 400 10.13 -7.59 31.03
CA THR A 400 9.38 -6.61 30.20
C THR A 400 9.09 -7.12 28.80
N TRP A 401 7.89 -6.82 28.31
CA TRP A 401 7.37 -7.25 27.02
C TRP A 401 6.69 -6.08 26.33
N LEU A 402 7.02 -5.83 25.05
CA LEU A 402 6.42 -4.77 24.25
C LEU A 402 5.19 -5.31 23.50
N GLY A 403 4.05 -4.67 23.65
CA GLY A 403 2.86 -4.95 22.85
C GLY A 403 3.10 -4.64 21.37
N LYS A 404 2.88 -5.63 20.52
CA LYS A 404 3.06 -5.52 19.06
C LYS A 404 1.75 -5.32 18.32
N SER A 405 0.63 -5.69 18.94
CA SER A 405 -0.71 -5.59 18.30
C SER A 405 -1.81 -5.34 19.32
N GLY A 406 -3.01 -5.03 18.83
CA GLY A 406 -4.23 -4.88 19.63
C GLY A 406 -4.23 -3.65 20.53
N TYR A 407 -4.98 -3.72 21.63
CA TYR A 407 -5.21 -2.61 22.54
C TYR A 407 -3.92 -2.09 23.22
N HIS A 408 -2.94 -2.97 23.42
CA HIS A 408 -1.69 -2.65 24.05
C HIS A 408 -0.51 -2.46 23.08
N ALA A 409 -0.78 -2.22 21.81
CA ALA A 409 0.28 -1.95 20.83
C ALA A 409 1.12 -0.72 21.26
N GLY A 410 2.45 -0.91 21.35
CA GLY A 410 3.39 0.12 21.78
C GLY A 410 3.52 0.27 23.32
N GLU A 411 2.67 -0.40 24.11
CA GLU A 411 2.75 -0.38 25.56
C GLU A 411 3.63 -1.51 26.11
N THR A 412 4.20 -1.31 27.29
CA THR A 412 5.06 -2.31 27.94
C THR A 412 4.30 -3.07 29.00
N LEU A 413 4.22 -4.40 28.83
CA LEU A 413 3.85 -5.31 29.92
C LEU A 413 5.06 -5.52 30.82
N ARG A 414 4.87 -5.40 32.12
CA ARG A 414 5.87 -5.65 33.17
C ARG A 414 5.48 -6.85 34.01
N VAL A 415 6.43 -7.70 34.29
CA VAL A 415 6.29 -8.80 35.24
C VAL A 415 6.74 -8.31 36.62
N VAL A 416 5.82 -8.18 37.56
CA VAL A 416 6.11 -7.70 38.90
C VAL A 416 6.37 -8.89 39.80
N ARG A 417 7.56 -8.93 40.44
CA ARG A 417 7.97 -10.02 41.31
C ARG A 417 7.93 -9.64 42.78
N ARG A 418 7.69 -10.61 43.65
CA ARG A 418 7.81 -10.50 45.11
C ARG A 418 9.26 -10.62 45.52
N GLY A 419 9.56 -10.34 46.79
CA GLY A 419 10.90 -10.45 47.31
C GLY A 419 11.51 -11.86 47.29
N ASP A 420 10.68 -12.91 47.13
CA ASP A 420 11.09 -14.32 46.94
C ASP A 420 11.33 -14.69 45.46
N GLY A 421 11.25 -13.72 44.54
CA GLY A 421 11.43 -13.91 43.10
C GLY A 421 10.19 -14.42 42.35
N ARG A 422 9.14 -14.86 43.06
CA ARG A 422 7.91 -15.34 42.43
C ARG A 422 7.12 -14.19 41.82
N ILE A 423 6.43 -14.46 40.68
CA ILE A 423 5.58 -13.50 40.06
C ILE A 423 4.40 -13.14 40.98
N SER A 424 4.22 -11.86 41.24
CA SER A 424 3.06 -11.30 41.92
C SER A 424 1.89 -11.08 40.96
N HIS A 425 2.15 -10.34 39.93
CA HIS A 425 1.15 -9.93 38.91
C HIS A 425 1.85 -9.42 37.65
N LEU A 426 1.05 -9.19 36.58
CA LEU A 426 1.50 -8.49 35.39
C LEU A 426 0.86 -7.11 35.37
N GLU A 427 1.58 -6.12 34.84
CA GLU A 427 1.09 -4.75 34.65
C GLU A 427 1.24 -4.34 33.19
N VAL A 428 0.17 -3.76 32.62
CA VAL A 428 0.23 -3.04 31.34
C VAL A 428 -0.49 -1.72 31.56
N ALA A 429 0.22 -0.60 31.40
CA ALA A 429 -0.27 0.72 31.82
C ALA A 429 -0.79 0.67 33.29
N THR A 430 -2.10 0.86 33.49
CA THR A 430 -2.73 0.77 34.84
C THR A 430 -3.50 -0.55 35.06
N LEU A 431 -3.49 -1.45 34.05
CA LEU A 431 -4.17 -2.74 34.18
C LEU A 431 -3.29 -3.74 34.91
N VAL A 432 -3.88 -4.44 35.85
CA VAL A 432 -3.22 -5.48 36.67
C VAL A 432 -3.85 -6.82 36.37
N TYR A 433 -3.01 -7.82 36.05
CA TYR A 433 -3.42 -9.19 35.81
C TYR A 433 -2.85 -10.08 36.88
N THR A 434 -3.69 -10.91 37.54
CA THR A 434 -3.35 -11.81 38.60
C THR A 434 -3.61 -13.26 38.23
N ARG A 435 -2.90 -14.23 38.89
CA ARG A 435 -3.10 -15.66 38.63
C ARG A 435 -4.46 -16.19 39.12
N ARG A 436 -5.13 -15.45 39.98
CA ARG A 436 -6.47 -15.81 40.49
C ARG A 436 -7.38 -14.59 40.31
N PRO A 437 -8.69 -14.80 40.08
CA PRO A 437 -9.65 -13.72 40.19
C PRO A 437 -9.49 -13.02 41.54
N TYR A 438 -9.60 -11.71 41.54
CA TYR A 438 -9.55 -10.97 42.80
C TYR A 438 -10.90 -10.29 43.10
N ASP A 439 -11.24 -10.22 44.37
CA ASP A 439 -12.37 -9.44 44.84
C ASP A 439 -12.11 -7.97 44.55
N PRO A 440 -13.04 -7.23 43.92
CA PRO A 440 -12.93 -5.80 43.74
C PRO A 440 -12.73 -4.99 45.03
N ARG A 441 -13.03 -5.60 46.19
CA ARG A 441 -12.79 -5.01 47.53
C ARG A 441 -11.40 -5.31 48.08
N ALA A 442 -10.66 -6.24 47.48
CA ALA A 442 -9.30 -6.54 47.89
C ALA A 442 -8.32 -5.45 47.49
N PRO A 443 -7.23 -5.24 48.22
CA PRO A 443 -6.17 -4.35 47.79
C PRO A 443 -5.61 -4.78 46.44
N ILE A 444 -5.47 -3.86 45.53
CA ILE A 444 -4.85 -4.11 44.22
C ILE A 444 -3.36 -4.39 44.46
N PRO A 445 -2.80 -5.52 43.98
CA PRO A 445 -1.37 -5.80 44.09
C PRO A 445 -0.53 -4.63 43.52
N GLY A 446 0.52 -4.25 44.21
CA GLY A 446 1.43 -3.19 43.77
C GLY A 446 1.00 -1.76 44.14
N VAL A 447 -0.23 -1.54 44.60
CA VAL A 447 -0.63 -0.24 45.13
C VAL A 447 -0.15 -0.16 46.61
N PRO A 448 0.58 0.91 46.99
CA PRO A 448 0.90 1.14 48.37
C PRO A 448 -0.38 1.15 49.21
N GLY A 449 -0.48 0.33 50.23
CA GLY A 449 -1.66 0.23 51.07
C GLY A 449 -2.07 1.61 51.61
N ARG A 450 -3.39 1.92 51.52
CA ARG A 450 -3.99 3.01 52.29
C ARG A 450 -4.10 2.63 53.74
#